data_342cfeac24eb30db39b1eef06caf498a
#
_entry.id   342cfeac24eb30db39b1eef06caf498a
#
_cell.length_a   1.000
_cell.length_b   1.000
_cell.length_c   1.000
_cell.angle_alpha   90.00
_cell.angle_beta   90.00
_cell.angle_gamma   90.00
#
_symmetry.space_group_name_H-M   'P 1'
#
loop_
_entity.id
_entity.type
_entity.pdbx_description
1 polymer ?
#
loop_
_entity_poly.entity_id
_entity_poly.type
_entity_poly.pdbx_seq_one_letter_code
_entity_poly.pdbx_strand_id
1 'polypeptide(L)'
;MNLESPKVSVDQSAQHLFDSLSDVKNFEKLMPENIAKFEVLTDDMFVFGLNGMPEIKLKMKEKTPANKLVLGAASDKLPFTLTAKIDSVGEKKSEVQLFFEGEFNAMMAMMIKGPIGKFLETLAGNMHKL
;
A
#
# COMPACT_ATOMS: atom_id res chain seq x y z
N MET A 1 -14.07 2.92 7.91
CA MET A 1 -14.13 2.19 6.63
C MET A 1 -12.93 1.26 6.53
N ASN A 2 -13.17 0.03 6.20
CA ASN A 2 -12.11 -0.98 6.05
C ASN A 2 -12.20 -1.59 4.65
N LEU A 3 -11.08 -1.59 3.96
CA LEU A 3 -10.96 -2.23 2.66
C LEU A 3 -9.77 -3.19 2.69
N GLU A 4 -9.85 -4.26 1.91
CA GLU A 4 -8.73 -5.19 1.80
C GLU A 4 -8.56 -5.66 0.37
N SER A 5 -7.32 -5.97 0.00
CA SER A 5 -7.02 -6.56 -1.29
C SER A 5 -7.23 -8.06 -1.25
N PRO A 6 -7.31 -8.72 -2.42
CA PRO A 6 -7.18 -10.18 -2.45
C PRO A 6 -5.80 -10.56 -1.89
N LYS A 7 -5.73 -11.75 -1.29
CA LYS A 7 -4.44 -12.32 -0.90
C LYS A 7 -3.76 -12.86 -2.17
N VAL A 8 -2.53 -12.44 -2.41
CA VAL A 8 -1.79 -12.86 -3.62
C VAL A 8 -0.54 -13.63 -3.23
N SER A 9 -0.23 -14.65 -4.04
CA SER A 9 0.99 -15.42 -3.88
C SER A 9 2.08 -14.85 -4.77
N VAL A 10 3.30 -14.73 -4.23
CA VAL A 10 4.44 -14.18 -4.94
C VAL A 10 5.60 -15.17 -4.85
N ASP A 11 6.30 -15.40 -5.95
CA ASP A 11 7.45 -16.31 -6.01
C ASP A 11 8.72 -15.62 -5.50
N GLN A 12 8.62 -15.04 -4.31
CA GLN A 12 9.71 -14.34 -3.62
C GLN A 12 9.56 -14.62 -2.13
N SER A 13 10.70 -14.64 -1.41
CA SER A 13 10.66 -14.86 0.02
C SER A 13 9.99 -13.70 0.75
N ALA A 14 9.43 -13.98 1.93
CA ALA A 14 8.83 -12.95 2.77
C ALA A 14 9.86 -11.87 3.14
N GLN A 15 11.11 -12.26 3.39
CA GLN A 15 12.17 -11.31 3.70
C GLN A 15 12.46 -10.39 2.51
N HIS A 16 12.51 -10.93 1.30
CA HIS A 16 12.73 -10.11 0.10
C HIS A 16 11.60 -9.10 -0.09
N LEU A 17 10.34 -9.53 0.05
CA LEU A 17 9.20 -8.62 -0.06
C LEU A 17 9.24 -7.55 1.02
N PHE A 18 9.54 -7.95 2.26
CA PHE A 18 9.65 -7.01 3.36
C PHE A 18 10.71 -5.95 3.08
N ASP A 19 11.90 -6.39 2.67
CA ASP A 19 13.00 -5.47 2.37
C ASP A 19 12.65 -4.52 1.23
N SER A 20 12.02 -5.04 0.18
CA SER A 20 11.60 -4.22 -0.96
C SER A 20 10.54 -3.19 -0.58
N LEU A 21 9.53 -3.60 0.21
CA LEU A 21 8.46 -2.70 0.64
C LEU A 21 8.94 -1.70 1.70
N SER A 22 10.05 -1.99 2.37
CA SER A 22 10.63 -1.05 3.34
C SER A 22 11.23 0.18 2.68
N ASP A 23 11.54 0.11 1.39
CA ASP A 23 12.02 1.24 0.62
C ASP A 23 10.84 1.84 -0.15
N VAL A 24 10.44 3.04 0.26
CA VAL A 24 9.26 3.70 -0.34
C VAL A 24 9.41 3.95 -1.85
N LYS A 25 10.62 4.01 -2.36
CA LYS A 25 10.85 4.15 -3.81
C LYS A 25 10.29 2.99 -4.60
N ASN A 26 10.26 1.81 -4.02
CA ASN A 26 9.76 0.61 -4.70
C ASN A 26 8.25 0.63 -4.88
N PHE A 27 7.53 1.48 -4.16
CA PHE A 27 6.09 1.62 -4.36
C PHE A 27 5.75 2.15 -5.75
N GLU A 28 6.69 2.84 -6.41
CA GLU A 28 6.48 3.28 -7.80
C GLU A 28 6.21 2.09 -8.73
N LYS A 29 6.90 0.97 -8.48
CA LYS A 29 6.72 -0.25 -9.27
C LYS A 29 5.35 -0.89 -9.11
N LEU A 30 4.66 -0.57 -8.01
CA LEU A 30 3.36 -1.11 -7.70
C LEU A 30 2.21 -0.24 -8.20
N MET A 31 2.50 1.01 -8.54
CA MET A 31 1.47 1.98 -8.91
C MET A 31 0.78 1.63 -10.22
N PRO A 32 -0.50 2.02 -10.38
CA PRO A 32 -1.21 1.87 -11.65
C PRO A 32 -0.49 2.64 -12.77
N GLU A 33 -0.58 2.14 -13.99
CA GLU A 33 0.03 2.81 -15.15
C GLU A 33 -0.52 4.21 -15.40
N ASN A 34 -1.78 4.43 -15.03
CA ASN A 34 -2.46 5.71 -15.21
C ASN A 34 -2.41 6.61 -13.98
N ILE A 35 -1.44 6.39 -13.09
CA ILE A 35 -1.30 7.23 -11.91
C ILE A 35 -1.00 8.67 -12.32
N ALA A 36 -1.65 9.63 -11.66
CA ALA A 36 -1.47 11.04 -11.99
C ALA A 36 -0.18 11.61 -11.42
N LYS A 37 0.28 11.09 -10.28
CA LYS A 37 1.50 11.58 -9.63
C LYS A 37 2.08 10.51 -8.71
N PHE A 38 3.42 10.46 -8.67
CA PHE A 38 4.16 9.71 -7.66
C PHE A 38 5.48 10.44 -7.39
N GLU A 39 5.76 10.74 -6.12
CA GLU A 39 6.99 11.43 -5.74
C GLU A 39 7.45 10.98 -4.36
N VAL A 40 8.71 10.62 -4.24
CA VAL A 40 9.34 10.30 -2.96
C VAL A 40 9.79 11.60 -2.30
N LEU A 41 9.30 11.87 -1.10
CA LEU A 41 9.59 13.11 -0.37
C LEU A 41 10.77 12.94 0.59
N THR A 42 10.81 11.82 1.30
CA THR A 42 11.91 11.47 2.22
C THR A 42 12.13 9.95 2.15
N ASP A 43 13.07 9.44 2.95
CA ASP A 43 13.37 8.01 2.98
C ASP A 43 12.18 7.15 3.42
N ASP A 44 11.22 7.74 4.13
CA ASP A 44 10.07 7.01 4.66
C ASP A 44 8.72 7.62 4.25
N MET A 45 8.71 8.56 3.33
CA MET A 45 7.49 9.27 2.95
C MET A 45 7.41 9.47 1.44
N PHE A 46 6.22 9.26 0.89
CA PHE A 46 5.95 9.55 -0.52
C PHE A 46 4.54 10.11 -0.68
N VAL A 47 4.31 10.75 -1.83
CA VAL A 47 3.00 11.26 -2.21
C VAL A 47 2.60 10.62 -3.53
N PHE A 48 1.32 10.29 -3.64
CA PHE A 48 0.78 9.81 -4.91
C PHE A 48 -0.58 10.45 -5.17
N GLY A 49 -0.96 10.48 -6.44
CA GLY A 49 -2.26 11.02 -6.85
C GLY A 49 -2.94 10.07 -7.81
N LEU A 50 -4.20 9.78 -7.53
CA LEU A 50 -5.08 9.03 -8.42
C LEU A 50 -5.99 10.02 -9.14
N ASN A 51 -6.33 9.72 -10.39
CA ASN A 51 -7.23 10.59 -11.16
C ASN A 51 -8.56 10.76 -10.44
N GLY A 52 -8.98 12.01 -10.26
CA GLY A 52 -10.24 12.32 -9.60
C GLY A 52 -10.18 12.32 -8.08
N MET A 53 -8.99 12.17 -7.49
CA MET A 53 -8.80 12.18 -6.04
C MET A 53 -7.75 13.21 -5.64
N PRO A 54 -7.81 13.73 -4.41
CA PRO A 54 -6.73 14.57 -3.89
C PRO A 54 -5.44 13.77 -3.71
N GLU A 55 -4.31 14.46 -3.70
CA GLU A 55 -3.02 13.83 -3.43
C GLU A 55 -2.99 13.24 -2.03
N ILE A 56 -2.38 12.08 -1.91
CA ILE A 56 -2.29 11.33 -0.64
C ILE A 56 -0.83 11.17 -0.28
N LYS A 57 -0.47 11.61 0.93
CA LYS A 57 0.88 11.42 1.48
C LYS A 57 0.88 10.27 2.46
N LEU A 58 1.79 9.34 2.25
CA LEU A 58 1.96 8.18 3.13
C LEU A 58 3.34 8.20 3.77
N LYS A 59 3.39 7.84 5.04
CA LYS A 59 4.63 7.72 5.81
C LYS A 59 4.71 6.34 6.44
N MET A 60 5.90 5.74 6.39
CA MET A 60 6.15 4.47 7.05
C MET A 60 6.04 4.66 8.57
N LYS A 61 5.09 3.97 9.20
CA LYS A 61 4.81 4.11 10.63
C LYS A 61 5.37 2.95 11.45
N GLU A 62 5.31 1.73 10.92
CA GLU A 62 5.71 0.54 11.66
C GLU A 62 6.29 -0.50 10.71
N LYS A 63 7.34 -1.18 11.15
CA LYS A 63 7.97 -2.29 10.42
C LYS A 63 8.16 -3.45 11.38
N THR A 64 7.54 -4.59 11.04
CA THR A 64 7.77 -5.85 11.75
C THR A 64 8.45 -6.79 10.75
N PRO A 65 9.76 -7.05 10.89
CA PRO A 65 10.53 -7.75 9.86
C PRO A 65 9.90 -9.04 9.39
N ALA A 66 9.85 -9.15 8.06
CA ALA A 66 9.34 -10.29 7.29
C ALA A 66 7.87 -10.62 7.53
N ASN A 67 7.11 -9.75 8.20
CA ASN A 67 5.73 -10.04 8.58
C ASN A 67 4.77 -8.90 8.24
N LYS A 68 5.07 -7.67 8.64
CA LYS A 68 4.10 -6.58 8.52
C LYS A 68 4.77 -5.22 8.32
N LEU A 69 4.14 -4.39 7.50
CA LEU A 69 4.51 -2.99 7.31
C LEU A 69 3.25 -2.16 7.44
N VAL A 70 3.31 -1.06 8.17
CA VAL A 70 2.21 -0.12 8.31
C VAL A 70 2.63 1.25 7.81
N LEU A 71 1.86 1.76 6.83
CA LEU A 71 1.99 3.12 6.36
C LEU A 71 0.77 3.90 6.87
N GLY A 72 0.99 5.13 7.27
CA GLY A 72 -0.09 5.98 7.74
C GLY A 72 -0.13 7.28 6.98
N ALA A 73 -1.26 7.98 7.09
CA ALA A 73 -1.40 9.30 6.51
C ALA A 73 -0.39 10.25 7.15
N ALA A 74 0.33 11.00 6.32
CA ALA A 74 1.26 12.02 6.81
C ALA A 74 0.53 13.31 7.19
N SER A 75 -0.78 13.38 6.91
CA SER A 75 -1.62 14.54 7.21
C SER A 75 -2.77 14.13 8.12
N ASP A 76 -3.09 14.98 9.09
CA ASP A 76 -4.20 14.75 10.02
C ASP A 76 -5.57 14.98 9.39
N LYS A 77 -5.60 15.50 8.17
CA LYS A 77 -6.87 15.81 7.49
C LYS A 77 -7.63 14.57 7.05
N LEU A 78 -6.90 13.48 6.73
CA LEU A 78 -7.49 12.22 6.30
C LEU A 78 -6.77 11.09 7.04
N PRO A 79 -7.16 10.81 8.30
CA PRO A 79 -6.48 9.77 9.09
C PRO A 79 -6.82 8.38 8.54
N PHE A 80 -5.80 7.66 8.08
CA PHE A 80 -5.95 6.29 7.62
C PHE A 80 -4.62 5.55 7.74
N THR A 81 -4.69 4.22 7.66
CA THR A 81 -3.50 3.37 7.61
C THR A 81 -3.62 2.41 6.45
N LEU A 82 -2.47 2.09 5.87
CA LEU A 82 -2.32 1.05 4.87
C LEU A 82 -1.35 0.01 5.41
N THR A 83 -1.83 -1.20 5.63
CA THR A 83 -1.03 -2.28 6.21
C THR A 83 -0.77 -3.35 5.15
N ALA A 84 0.48 -3.76 5.02
CA ALA A 84 0.86 -4.91 4.20
C ALA A 84 1.20 -6.05 5.13
N LYS A 85 0.45 -7.15 5.04
CA LYS A 85 0.75 -8.38 5.79
C LYS A 85 1.39 -9.38 4.86
N ILE A 86 2.51 -9.94 5.30
CA ILE A 86 3.30 -10.88 4.53
C ILE A 86 3.40 -12.20 5.30
N ASP A 87 3.04 -13.31 4.65
CA ASP A 87 3.14 -14.64 5.23
C ASP A 87 4.11 -15.48 4.39
N SER A 88 5.09 -16.09 5.05
CA SER A 88 5.99 -17.01 4.38
C SER A 88 5.30 -18.34 4.15
N VAL A 89 5.27 -18.83 2.91
CA VAL A 89 4.68 -20.13 2.58
C VAL A 89 5.72 -21.08 1.96
N GLY A 90 6.99 -20.67 1.95
CA GLY A 90 8.11 -21.43 1.45
C GLY A 90 9.35 -20.56 1.45
N GLU A 91 10.51 -21.16 1.16
CA GLU A 91 11.79 -20.42 1.15
C GLU A 91 11.79 -19.26 0.14
N LYS A 92 11.16 -19.46 -1.00
CA LYS A 92 11.11 -18.47 -2.08
C LYS A 92 9.67 -18.18 -2.50
N LYS A 93 8.75 -18.30 -1.54
CA LYS A 93 7.35 -18.04 -1.81
C LYS A 93 6.68 -17.43 -0.60
N SER A 94 5.83 -16.44 -0.85
CA SER A 94 5.09 -15.75 0.20
C SER A 94 3.72 -15.34 -0.30
N GLU A 95 2.86 -14.99 0.64
CA GLU A 95 1.56 -14.41 0.35
C GLU A 95 1.52 -13.03 0.96
N VAL A 96 0.91 -12.08 0.25
CA VAL A 96 0.78 -10.72 0.72
C VAL A 96 -0.67 -10.26 0.57
N GLN A 97 -1.15 -9.52 1.56
CA GLN A 97 -2.47 -8.91 1.53
C GLN A 97 -2.39 -7.50 2.08
N LEU A 98 -3.09 -6.57 1.44
CA LEU A 98 -3.11 -5.18 1.83
C LEU A 98 -4.43 -4.84 2.52
N PHE A 99 -4.34 -4.04 3.58
CA PHE A 99 -5.50 -3.60 4.36
C PHE A 99 -5.49 -2.08 4.46
N PHE A 100 -6.61 -1.47 4.16
CA PHE A 100 -6.79 -0.03 4.28
C PHE A 100 -7.84 0.24 5.36
N GLU A 101 -7.49 1.03 6.36
CA GLU A 101 -8.39 1.39 7.45
C GLU A 101 -8.38 2.89 7.66
N GLY A 102 -9.56 3.47 7.81
CA GLY A 102 -9.66 4.90 8.07
C GLY A 102 -11.07 5.28 8.50
N GLU A 103 -11.17 6.41 9.20
CA GLU A 103 -12.46 6.96 9.59
C GLU A 103 -12.81 8.11 8.66
N PHE A 104 -13.89 7.94 7.92
CA PHE A 104 -14.37 8.93 6.97
C PHE A 104 -15.88 9.10 7.16
N ASN A 105 -16.39 10.31 6.87
CA ASN A 105 -17.83 10.49 6.85
C ASN A 105 -18.42 9.69 5.68
N ALA A 106 -19.75 9.50 5.69
CA ALA A 106 -20.42 8.64 4.71
C ALA A 106 -20.19 9.11 3.26
N MET A 107 -20.19 10.41 3.03
CA MET A 107 -19.98 10.96 1.69
C MET A 107 -18.58 10.68 1.18
N MET A 108 -17.56 10.94 2.02
CA MET A 108 -16.16 10.69 1.67
C MET A 108 -15.92 9.20 1.41
N ALA A 109 -16.47 8.35 2.29
CA ALA A 109 -16.33 6.90 2.14
C ALA A 109 -16.91 6.43 0.80
N MET A 110 -18.05 6.95 0.40
CA MET A 110 -18.65 6.60 -0.89
C MET A 110 -17.76 7.04 -2.06
N MET A 111 -17.11 8.19 -1.95
CA MET A 111 -16.28 8.73 -3.02
C MET A 111 -14.99 7.94 -3.20
N ILE A 112 -14.36 7.48 -2.11
CA ILE A 112 -13.04 6.86 -2.18
C ILE A 112 -13.05 5.34 -2.22
N LYS A 113 -14.15 4.71 -1.82
CA LYS A 113 -14.23 3.25 -1.74
C LYS A 113 -13.87 2.54 -3.04
N GLY A 114 -14.46 2.96 -4.15
CA GLY A 114 -14.17 2.38 -5.46
C GLY A 114 -12.72 2.59 -5.90
N PRO A 115 -12.25 3.85 -5.98
CA PRO A 115 -10.87 4.13 -6.38
C PRO A 115 -9.82 3.48 -5.48
N ILE A 116 -9.99 3.53 -4.15
CA ILE A 116 -9.03 2.94 -3.22
C ILE A 116 -9.07 1.41 -3.29
N GLY A 117 -10.26 0.82 -3.41
CA GLY A 117 -10.37 -0.64 -3.57
C GLY A 117 -9.62 -1.13 -4.79
N LYS A 118 -9.80 -0.44 -5.92
CA LYS A 118 -9.11 -0.75 -7.16
C LYS A 118 -7.60 -0.54 -7.04
N PHE A 119 -7.20 0.51 -6.33
CA PHE A 119 -5.80 0.80 -6.06
C PHE A 119 -5.14 -0.33 -5.27
N LEU A 120 -5.81 -0.83 -4.22
CA LEU A 120 -5.31 -1.97 -3.43
C LEU A 120 -5.14 -3.23 -4.28
N GLU A 121 -6.10 -3.52 -5.16
CA GLU A 121 -6.02 -4.66 -6.05
C GLU A 121 -4.81 -4.53 -7.00
N THR A 122 -4.56 -3.33 -7.50
CA THR A 122 -3.44 -3.06 -8.40
C THR A 122 -2.12 -3.22 -7.68
N LEU A 123 -1.98 -2.67 -6.48
CA LEU A 123 -0.77 -2.81 -5.69
C LEU A 123 -0.47 -4.28 -5.41
N ALA A 124 -1.49 -5.04 -4.97
CA ALA A 124 -1.33 -6.45 -4.67
C ALA A 124 -0.93 -7.23 -5.92
N GLY A 125 -1.58 -6.97 -7.05
CA GLY A 125 -1.30 -7.64 -8.31
C GLY A 125 0.08 -7.33 -8.89
N ASN A 126 0.71 -6.24 -8.47
CA ASN A 126 2.04 -5.83 -8.94
C ASN A 126 3.18 -6.25 -8.00
N MET A 127 2.89 -6.94 -6.90
CA MET A 127 3.93 -7.34 -5.94
C MET A 127 5.04 -8.19 -6.56
N HIS A 128 4.73 -8.94 -7.61
CA HIS A 128 5.72 -9.74 -8.34
C HIS A 128 6.80 -8.90 -9.02
N LYS A 129 6.58 -7.59 -9.15
CA LYS A 129 7.55 -6.69 -9.78
C LYS A 129 8.65 -6.23 -8.81
N LEU A 130 8.55 -6.57 -7.54
CA LEU A 130 9.54 -6.18 -6.52
C LEU A 130 10.81 -7.05 -6.49
#